data_e04a4a2ec6fa03830b04f8b0cd52af78
#
_entry.id   e04a4a2ec6fa03830b04f8b0cd52af78
#
_cell.length_a   1.000
_cell.length_b   1.000
_cell.length_c   1.000
_cell.angle_alpha   90.00
_cell.angle_beta   90.00
_cell.angle_gamma   90.00
#
_symmetry.space_group_name_H-M   'P 1'
#
loop_
_entity.id
_entity.type
_entity.pdbx_description
1 polymer ?
#
loop_
_entity_poly.entity_id
_entity_poly.type
_entity_poly.pdbx_seq_one_letter_code
_entity_poly.pdbx_strand_id
1 'polypeptide(L)'
;MTNPEHARAAALDRMLARDAIREILARYARAIDRADGPLLKSCYFDDALEEHGSSFSGRAHDYVDAAIPKVQKMGVMQHLLGNSYIELDGDRAYVETYIWTFLRMERDGRGWDTFTGGRLHDKFERRNGEWKIAHRRTVFDWNRDTPANEGWCLGYMDPSAPGMRRGRKDATDPTYEKF
;
A
#
# COMPACT_ATOMS: atom_id res chain seq x y z
N MET A 1 -23.46 35.17 7.85
CA MET A 1 -23.84 33.87 8.45
C MET A 1 -23.87 32.87 7.30
N THR A 2 -23.09 31.81 7.38
CA THR A 2 -23.08 30.73 6.37
C THR A 2 -24.38 29.93 6.48
N ASN A 3 -25.03 29.68 5.35
CA ASN A 3 -26.24 28.86 5.27
C ASN A 3 -25.92 27.46 5.85
N PRO A 4 -26.68 26.94 6.83
CA PRO A 4 -26.48 25.63 7.43
C PRO A 4 -26.43 24.47 6.42
N GLU A 5 -27.19 24.53 5.34
CA GLU A 5 -27.16 23.52 4.27
C GLU A 5 -25.83 23.53 3.51
N HIS A 6 -25.28 24.70 3.20
CA HIS A 6 -23.97 24.80 2.56
C HIS A 6 -22.85 24.30 3.50
N ALA A 7 -22.93 24.56 4.79
CA ALA A 7 -21.98 24.06 5.76
C ALA A 7 -22.02 22.53 5.85
N ARG A 8 -23.23 21.93 5.83
CA ARG A 8 -23.43 20.48 5.81
C ARG A 8 -22.90 19.83 4.52
N ALA A 9 -23.20 20.42 3.37
CA ALA A 9 -22.70 19.94 2.07
C ALA A 9 -21.16 19.94 2.03
N ALA A 10 -20.53 21.03 2.48
CA ALA A 10 -19.06 21.11 2.56
C ALA A 10 -18.46 20.11 3.55
N ALA A 11 -19.13 19.81 4.68
CA ALA A 11 -18.67 18.79 5.61
C ALA A 11 -18.76 17.38 4.99
N LEU A 12 -19.84 17.09 4.27
CA LEU A 12 -20.02 15.82 3.55
C LEU A 12 -18.96 15.64 2.46
N ASP A 13 -18.69 16.66 1.63
CA ASP A 13 -17.64 16.58 0.61
C ASP A 13 -16.26 16.26 1.22
N ARG A 14 -15.92 16.91 2.35
CA ARG A 14 -14.68 16.59 3.08
C ARG A 14 -14.64 15.17 3.62
N MET A 15 -15.76 14.62 4.09
CA MET A 15 -15.84 13.24 4.56
C MET A 15 -15.64 12.26 3.39
N LEU A 16 -16.32 12.47 2.28
CA LEU A 16 -16.19 11.65 1.07
C LEU A 16 -14.77 11.71 0.48
N ALA A 17 -14.15 12.90 0.47
CA ALA A 17 -12.76 13.04 0.03
C ALA A 17 -11.79 12.22 0.89
N ARG A 18 -11.94 12.29 2.23
CA ARG A 18 -11.12 11.50 3.16
C ARG A 18 -11.32 10.00 3.00
N ASP A 19 -12.54 9.57 2.75
CA ASP A 19 -12.87 8.17 2.54
C ASP A 19 -12.28 7.66 1.22
N ALA A 20 -12.44 8.40 0.13
CA ALA A 20 -11.84 8.09 -1.16
C ALA A 20 -10.30 7.97 -1.08
N ILE A 21 -9.63 8.87 -0.35
CA ILE A 21 -8.18 8.80 -0.12
C ILE A 21 -7.81 7.52 0.63
N ARG A 22 -8.53 7.15 1.70
CA ARG A 22 -8.29 5.91 2.45
C ARG A 22 -8.49 4.66 1.59
N GLU A 23 -9.50 4.66 0.72
CA GLU A 23 -9.72 3.58 -0.23
C GLU A 23 -8.54 3.39 -1.18
N ILE A 24 -7.95 4.49 -1.70
CA ILE A 24 -6.75 4.42 -2.53
C ILE A 24 -5.55 3.87 -1.75
N LEU A 25 -5.36 4.27 -0.50
CA LEU A 25 -4.29 3.75 0.36
C LEU A 25 -4.45 2.24 0.60
N ALA A 26 -5.67 1.77 0.91
CA ALA A 26 -5.97 0.35 1.10
C ALA A 26 -5.76 -0.46 -0.20
N ARG A 27 -6.19 0.09 -1.34
CA ARG A 27 -5.99 -0.49 -2.67
C ARG A 27 -4.51 -0.62 -3.00
N TYR A 28 -3.71 0.40 -2.70
CA TYR A 28 -2.26 0.38 -2.87
C TYR A 28 -1.62 -0.78 -2.11
N ALA A 29 -1.90 -0.90 -0.79
CA ALA A 29 -1.35 -1.96 0.04
C ALA A 29 -1.73 -3.36 -0.49
N ARG A 30 -3.01 -3.55 -0.83
CA ARG A 30 -3.49 -4.79 -1.46
C ARG A 30 -2.76 -5.08 -2.77
N ALA A 31 -2.60 -4.08 -3.63
CA ALA A 31 -2.03 -4.27 -4.95
C ALA A 31 -0.55 -4.66 -4.90
N ILE A 32 0.24 -3.98 -4.09
CA ILE A 32 1.66 -4.29 -3.96
C ILE A 32 1.88 -5.67 -3.30
N ASP A 33 1.11 -6.03 -2.28
CA ASP A 33 1.24 -7.32 -1.59
C ASP A 33 0.93 -8.52 -2.50
N ARG A 34 0.10 -8.33 -3.51
CA ARG A 34 -0.31 -9.36 -4.47
C ARG A 34 0.38 -9.26 -5.83
N ALA A 35 1.32 -8.32 -5.96
CA ALA A 35 2.00 -8.02 -7.20
C ALA A 35 1.02 -7.72 -8.38
N ASP A 36 -0.11 -7.07 -8.04
CA ASP A 36 -1.14 -6.64 -9.01
C ASP A 36 -0.75 -5.28 -9.61
N GLY A 37 0.05 -5.31 -10.67
CA GLY A 37 0.56 -4.10 -11.32
C GLY A 37 -0.54 -3.18 -11.85
N PRO A 38 -1.55 -3.66 -12.60
CA PRO A 38 -2.66 -2.85 -13.05
C PRO A 38 -3.42 -2.15 -11.91
N LEU A 39 -3.74 -2.88 -10.83
CA LEU A 39 -4.40 -2.31 -9.66
C LEU A 39 -3.51 -1.27 -8.96
N LEU A 40 -2.21 -1.52 -8.87
CA LEU A 40 -1.26 -0.59 -8.27
C LEU A 40 -1.16 0.71 -9.08
N LYS A 41 -1.06 0.62 -10.41
CA LYS A 41 -1.06 1.79 -11.29
C LYS A 41 -2.35 2.62 -11.16
N SER A 42 -3.50 1.97 -10.94
CA SER A 42 -4.78 2.66 -10.79
C SER A 42 -4.84 3.60 -9.59
N CYS A 43 -3.94 3.44 -8.61
CA CYS A 43 -3.82 4.32 -7.45
C CYS A 43 -3.16 5.67 -7.77
N TYR A 44 -2.47 5.78 -8.90
CA TYR A 44 -1.72 6.95 -9.32
C TYR A 44 -2.33 7.62 -10.55
N PHE A 45 -2.07 8.91 -10.70
CA PHE A 45 -2.22 9.56 -12.01
C PHE A 45 -1.06 9.18 -12.94
N ASP A 46 -1.28 9.27 -14.25
CA ASP A 46 -0.27 8.88 -15.26
C ASP A 46 1.02 9.71 -15.16
N ASP A 47 0.92 10.97 -14.71
CA ASP A 47 2.03 11.89 -14.50
C ASP A 47 2.58 11.90 -13.07
N ALA A 48 2.08 11.01 -12.20
CA ALA A 48 2.48 10.94 -10.80
C ALA A 48 3.96 10.61 -10.63
N LEU A 49 4.53 11.09 -9.52
CA LEU A 49 5.92 10.83 -9.13
C LEU A 49 5.98 9.89 -7.91
N GLU A 50 7.02 9.07 -7.89
CA GLU A 50 7.37 8.17 -6.77
C GLU A 50 8.82 8.40 -6.35
N GLU A 51 9.04 8.62 -5.05
CA GLU A 51 10.36 8.64 -4.41
C GLU A 51 10.40 7.53 -3.36
N HIS A 52 11.09 6.43 -3.68
CA HIS A 52 11.17 5.24 -2.83
C HIS A 52 12.56 5.06 -2.21
N GLY A 53 12.95 5.99 -1.35
CA GLY A 53 14.26 6.05 -0.74
C GLY A 53 15.37 6.13 -1.80
N SER A 54 16.43 5.33 -1.63
CA SER A 54 17.55 5.24 -2.57
C SER A 54 17.27 4.28 -3.74
N SER A 55 16.15 3.54 -3.71
CA SER A 55 15.89 2.48 -4.68
C SER A 55 15.22 2.95 -5.96
N PHE A 56 14.48 4.06 -5.90
CA PHE A 56 13.78 4.63 -7.06
C PHE A 56 13.42 6.10 -6.84
N SER A 57 13.52 6.88 -7.91
CA SER A 57 12.97 8.24 -8.02
C SER A 57 12.60 8.49 -9.48
N GLY A 58 11.32 8.80 -9.76
CA GLY A 58 10.85 9.01 -11.13
C GLY A 58 9.33 8.90 -11.24
N ARG A 59 8.84 8.53 -12.42
CA ARG A 59 7.41 8.36 -12.65
C ARG A 59 6.86 7.16 -11.88
N ALA A 60 5.70 7.30 -11.26
CA ALA A 60 5.12 6.24 -10.43
C ALA A 60 4.79 4.97 -11.24
N HIS A 61 4.34 5.09 -12.49
CA HIS A 61 4.09 3.93 -13.35
C HIS A 61 5.37 3.18 -13.70
N ASP A 62 6.49 3.87 -13.89
CA ASP A 62 7.80 3.23 -14.13
C ASP A 62 8.29 2.51 -12.86
N TYR A 63 8.02 3.10 -11.67
CA TYR A 63 8.25 2.41 -10.40
C TYR A 63 7.49 1.10 -10.33
N VAL A 64 6.20 1.11 -10.65
CA VAL A 64 5.35 -0.10 -10.64
C VAL A 64 5.92 -1.16 -11.58
N ASP A 65 6.28 -0.79 -12.81
CA ASP A 65 6.85 -1.72 -13.80
C ASP A 65 8.19 -2.31 -13.34
N ALA A 66 9.00 -1.55 -12.62
CA ALA A 66 10.26 -2.02 -12.05
C ALA A 66 10.07 -2.86 -10.77
N ALA A 67 9.06 -2.55 -9.95
CA ALA A 67 8.83 -3.18 -8.65
C ALA A 67 8.13 -4.54 -8.78
N ILE A 68 7.07 -4.64 -9.58
CA ILE A 68 6.22 -5.84 -9.66
C ILE A 68 7.00 -7.12 -9.97
N PRO A 69 7.92 -7.18 -10.96
CA PRO A 69 8.69 -8.39 -11.23
C PRO A 69 9.60 -8.81 -10.06
N LYS A 70 10.05 -7.85 -9.24
CA LYS A 70 10.85 -8.12 -8.04
C LYS A 70 9.96 -8.66 -6.93
N VAL A 71 8.81 -8.00 -6.68
CA VAL A 71 7.82 -8.40 -5.67
C VAL A 71 7.30 -9.82 -5.92
N GLN A 72 7.09 -10.22 -7.18
CA GLN A 72 6.68 -11.57 -7.53
C GLN A 72 7.68 -12.64 -7.11
N LYS A 73 8.98 -12.32 -7.12
CA LYS A 73 10.07 -13.24 -6.74
C LYS A 73 10.32 -13.28 -5.22
N MET A 74 9.82 -12.30 -4.49
CA MET A 74 9.95 -12.27 -3.02
C MET A 74 8.98 -13.25 -2.38
N GLY A 75 9.26 -13.71 -1.17
CA GLY A 75 8.35 -14.51 -0.36
C GLY A 75 7.12 -13.72 0.11
N VAL A 76 6.62 -14.01 1.29
CA VAL A 76 5.48 -13.29 1.88
C VAL A 76 5.80 -11.81 1.99
N MET A 77 4.80 -10.98 1.67
CA MET A 77 4.85 -9.53 1.84
C MET A 77 3.51 -9.06 2.42
N GLN A 78 3.57 -8.16 3.37
CA GLN A 78 2.39 -7.52 3.95
C GLN A 78 2.69 -6.07 4.30
N HIS A 79 1.84 -5.17 3.82
CA HIS A 79 1.83 -3.77 4.19
C HIS A 79 0.68 -3.50 5.17
N LEU A 80 1.01 -3.17 6.41
CA LEU A 80 0.04 -2.71 7.39
C LEU A 80 0.04 -1.18 7.41
N LEU A 81 -1.04 -0.59 6.91
CA LEU A 81 -1.25 0.86 7.01
C LEU A 81 -1.83 1.17 8.38
N GLY A 82 -1.17 2.06 9.10
CA GLY A 82 -1.63 2.58 10.37
C GLY A 82 -2.54 3.81 10.20
N ASN A 83 -2.44 4.74 11.14
CA ASN A 83 -3.18 5.99 11.08
C ASN A 83 -2.70 6.88 9.92
N SER A 84 -3.65 7.60 9.31
CA SER A 84 -3.40 8.60 8.28
C SER A 84 -3.83 9.98 8.77
N TYR A 85 -2.90 10.93 8.72
CA TYR A 85 -3.19 12.35 8.89
C TYR A 85 -3.46 12.96 7.51
N ILE A 86 -4.63 13.57 7.32
CA ILE A 86 -5.09 14.06 6.02
C ILE A 86 -5.44 15.54 6.15
N GLU A 87 -4.73 16.39 5.46
CA GLU A 87 -5.03 17.81 5.27
C GLU A 87 -5.63 18.04 3.89
N LEU A 88 -6.88 18.51 3.85
CA LEU A 88 -7.59 18.81 2.60
C LEU A 88 -7.50 20.30 2.28
N ASP A 89 -7.13 20.61 1.03
CA ASP A 89 -7.13 21.94 0.45
C ASP A 89 -7.79 21.91 -0.95
N GLY A 90 -9.10 22.10 -0.98
CA GLY A 90 -9.91 21.99 -2.20
C GLY A 90 -9.76 20.62 -2.86
N ASP A 91 -9.23 20.61 -4.08
CA ASP A 91 -8.96 19.41 -4.89
C ASP A 91 -7.56 18.82 -4.65
N ARG A 92 -6.91 19.23 -3.58
CA ARG A 92 -5.61 18.70 -3.15
C ARG A 92 -5.70 18.17 -1.73
N ALA A 93 -4.85 17.19 -1.41
CA ALA A 93 -4.65 16.77 -0.04
C ALA A 93 -3.17 16.43 0.19
N TYR A 94 -2.68 16.79 1.38
CA TYR A 94 -1.46 16.27 1.95
C TYR A 94 -1.81 15.14 2.89
N VAL A 95 -1.14 14.00 2.73
CA VAL A 95 -1.46 12.79 3.52
C VAL A 95 -0.18 12.18 4.05
N GLU A 96 -0.10 12.01 5.37
CA GLU A 96 0.93 11.22 6.02
C GLU A 96 0.32 9.95 6.58
N THR A 97 0.79 8.78 6.13
CA THR A 97 0.30 7.48 6.60
C THR A 97 1.44 6.68 7.19
N TYR A 98 1.30 6.24 8.44
CA TYR A 98 2.24 5.30 9.05
C TYR A 98 2.11 3.94 8.38
N ILE A 99 3.24 3.31 8.10
CA ILE A 99 3.30 2.02 7.44
C ILE A 99 4.29 1.09 8.13
N TRP A 100 3.87 -0.16 8.32
CA TRP A 100 4.75 -1.26 8.65
C TRP A 100 4.71 -2.29 7.53
N THR A 101 5.88 -2.73 7.12
CA THR A 101 6.02 -3.74 6.07
C THR A 101 6.73 -4.96 6.63
N PHE A 102 6.10 -6.11 6.50
CA PHE A 102 6.77 -7.40 6.64
C PHE A 102 7.12 -7.92 5.25
N LEU A 103 8.35 -8.40 5.10
CA LEU A 103 8.83 -8.92 3.83
C LEU A 103 9.75 -10.12 4.09
N ARG A 104 9.45 -11.27 3.46
CA ARG A 104 10.36 -12.40 3.43
C ARG A 104 11.23 -12.36 2.19
N MET A 105 12.53 -12.40 2.40
CA MET A 105 13.53 -12.44 1.34
C MET A 105 14.42 -13.67 1.49
N GLU A 106 15.06 -14.07 0.40
CA GLU A 106 16.13 -15.05 0.42
C GLU A 106 17.46 -14.35 0.13
N ARG A 107 18.48 -14.68 0.94
CA ARG A 107 19.85 -14.22 0.73
C ARG A 107 20.82 -15.36 1.08
N ASP A 108 21.70 -15.70 0.16
CA ASP A 108 22.72 -16.75 0.33
C ASP A 108 22.11 -18.12 0.72
N GLY A 109 20.96 -18.48 0.10
CA GLY A 109 20.23 -19.72 0.39
C GLY A 109 19.52 -19.76 1.75
N ARG A 110 19.39 -18.61 2.43
CA ARG A 110 18.70 -18.49 3.71
C ARG A 110 17.57 -17.51 3.62
N GLY A 111 16.45 -17.86 4.24
CA GLY A 111 15.31 -16.97 4.42
C GLY A 111 15.57 -15.91 5.50
N TRP A 112 15.14 -14.69 5.21
CA TRP A 112 15.20 -13.56 6.13
C TRP A 112 13.83 -12.89 6.20
N ASP A 113 13.41 -12.57 7.40
CA ASP A 113 12.22 -11.76 7.67
C ASP A 113 12.66 -10.34 7.97
N THR A 114 12.23 -9.40 7.13
CA THR A 114 12.52 -7.99 7.32
C THR A 114 11.27 -7.26 7.77
N PHE A 115 11.40 -6.44 8.80
CA PHE A 115 10.38 -5.55 9.32
C PHE A 115 10.84 -4.13 9.11
N THR A 116 10.05 -3.34 8.42
CA THR A 116 10.37 -1.93 8.18
C THR A 116 9.21 -1.07 8.65
N GLY A 117 9.52 -0.05 9.44
CA GLY A 117 8.58 0.98 9.81
C GLY A 117 8.93 2.29 9.12
N GLY A 118 7.90 3.01 8.68
CA GLY A 118 8.08 4.26 7.97
C GLY A 118 6.78 5.02 7.78
N ARG A 119 6.83 6.00 6.89
CA ARG A 119 5.68 6.84 6.55
C ARG A 119 5.61 7.06 5.05
N LEU A 120 4.39 7.05 4.55
CA LEU A 120 4.09 7.51 3.20
C LEU A 120 3.70 8.98 3.27
N HIS A 121 4.43 9.84 2.59
CA HIS A 121 4.12 11.25 2.39
C HIS A 121 3.55 11.43 1.01
N ASP A 122 2.24 11.62 0.94
CA ASP A 122 1.52 11.66 -0.31
C ASP A 122 0.93 13.05 -0.58
N LYS A 123 1.05 13.48 -1.83
CA LYS A 123 0.19 14.52 -2.39
C LYS A 123 -0.89 13.83 -3.21
N PHE A 124 -2.12 13.95 -2.76
CA PHE A 124 -3.29 13.55 -3.52
C PHE A 124 -3.87 14.72 -4.27
N GLU A 125 -4.45 14.44 -5.42
CA GLU A 125 -5.25 15.40 -6.19
C GLU A 125 -6.58 14.78 -6.57
N ARG A 126 -7.60 15.64 -6.72
CA ARG A 126 -8.88 15.28 -7.30
C ARG A 126 -8.94 15.88 -8.71
N ARG A 127 -8.90 15.03 -9.72
CA ARG A 127 -8.99 15.42 -11.13
C ARG A 127 -10.21 14.75 -11.76
N ASN A 128 -11.08 15.51 -12.39
CA ASN A 128 -12.34 14.99 -12.97
C ASN A 128 -13.20 14.19 -11.97
N GLY A 129 -13.19 14.58 -10.69
CA GLY A 129 -13.94 13.92 -9.62
C GLY A 129 -13.24 12.73 -8.98
N GLU A 130 -12.12 12.24 -9.50
CA GLU A 130 -11.36 11.13 -8.94
C GLU A 130 -10.16 11.59 -8.11
N TRP A 131 -10.03 11.06 -6.89
CA TRP A 131 -8.84 11.19 -6.08
C TRP A 131 -7.82 10.13 -6.47
N LYS A 132 -6.57 10.53 -6.67
CA LYS A 132 -5.42 9.62 -6.83
C LYS A 132 -4.15 10.26 -6.28
N ILE A 133 -3.12 9.44 -6.12
CA ILE A 133 -1.78 9.91 -5.75
C ILE A 133 -1.18 10.64 -6.93
N ALA A 134 -0.77 11.90 -6.72
CA ALA A 134 -0.03 12.70 -7.69
C ALA A 134 1.48 12.68 -7.39
N HIS A 135 1.87 12.50 -6.13
CA HIS A 135 3.27 12.35 -5.73
C HIS A 135 3.34 11.58 -4.42
N ARG A 136 4.17 10.54 -4.36
CA ARG A 136 4.49 9.79 -3.15
C ARG A 136 5.97 9.90 -2.84
N ARG A 137 6.26 10.09 -1.55
CA ARG A 137 7.59 9.95 -0.98
C ARG A 137 7.53 8.97 0.18
N THR A 138 8.32 7.90 0.13
CA THR A 138 8.45 6.96 1.23
C THR A 138 9.58 7.39 2.15
N VAL A 139 9.27 7.54 3.44
CA VAL A 139 10.22 7.84 4.51
C VAL A 139 10.42 6.59 5.34
N PHE A 140 11.65 6.14 5.47
CA PHE A 140 12.02 4.96 6.25
C PHE A 140 12.52 5.41 7.62
N ASP A 141 11.85 5.00 8.69
CA ASP A 141 12.21 5.40 10.07
C ASP A 141 13.13 4.37 10.73
N TRP A 142 12.86 3.08 10.51
CA TRP A 142 13.66 1.97 11.06
C TRP A 142 13.46 0.69 10.25
N ASN A 143 14.42 -0.23 10.42
CA ASN A 143 14.37 -1.58 9.87
C ASN A 143 14.91 -2.59 10.88
N ARG A 144 14.41 -3.83 10.82
CA ARG A 144 14.92 -4.97 11.56
C ARG A 144 14.89 -6.22 10.70
N ASP A 145 16.04 -6.87 10.55
CA ASP A 145 16.17 -8.13 9.83
C ASP A 145 16.44 -9.26 10.80
N THR A 146 15.77 -10.39 10.64
CA THR A 146 15.95 -11.61 11.42
C THR A 146 15.94 -12.83 10.52
N PRO A 147 16.66 -13.94 10.87
CA PRO A 147 16.49 -15.19 10.15
C PRO A 147 15.02 -15.61 10.14
N ALA A 148 14.54 -16.06 8.97
CA ALA A 148 13.17 -16.52 8.84
C ALA A 148 12.94 -17.79 9.65
N ASN A 149 11.87 -17.81 10.45
CA ASN A 149 11.47 -18.95 11.25
C ASN A 149 9.95 -19.02 11.37
N GLU A 150 9.32 -19.89 10.59
CA GLU A 150 7.89 -20.15 10.68
C GLU A 150 7.60 -21.37 11.55
N GLY A 151 7.16 -21.12 12.78
CA GLY A 151 6.76 -22.20 13.68
C GLY A 151 5.29 -22.60 13.58
N TRP A 152 4.50 -21.92 12.72
CA TRP A 152 3.06 -22.17 12.54
C TRP A 152 2.31 -22.38 13.87
N CYS A 153 2.42 -21.37 14.74
CA CYS A 153 1.84 -21.40 16.09
C CYS A 153 2.38 -22.57 16.94
N LEU A 154 3.71 -22.75 16.95
CA LEU A 154 4.39 -23.84 17.67
C LEU A 154 3.94 -25.24 17.21
N GLY A 155 3.61 -25.39 15.92
CA GLY A 155 3.15 -26.65 15.34
C GLY A 155 1.64 -26.91 15.49
N TYR A 156 0.88 -25.93 16.02
CA TYR A 156 -0.57 -26.08 16.12
C TYR A 156 -1.26 -26.02 14.74
N MET A 157 -0.72 -25.24 13.80
CA MET A 157 -1.23 -25.16 12.44
C MET A 157 -0.32 -25.91 11.48
N ASP A 158 -0.91 -26.70 10.57
CA ASP A 158 -0.20 -27.33 9.46
C ASP A 158 -0.40 -26.53 8.17
N PRO A 159 0.65 -25.85 7.66
CA PRO A 159 0.55 -25.06 6.43
C PRO A 159 0.33 -25.91 5.17
N SER A 160 0.52 -27.24 5.25
CA SER A 160 0.31 -28.19 4.15
C SER A 160 -1.05 -28.88 4.23
N ALA A 161 -1.82 -28.67 5.30
CA ALA A 161 -3.10 -29.34 5.50
C ALA A 161 -4.10 -29.04 4.38
N PRO A 162 -4.91 -30.02 3.94
CA PRO A 162 -6.01 -29.78 3.00
C PRO A 162 -6.94 -28.69 3.54
N GLY A 163 -7.22 -27.68 2.70
CA GLY A 163 -8.08 -26.54 3.09
C GLY A 163 -7.34 -25.34 3.68
N MET A 164 -6.04 -25.42 3.97
CA MET A 164 -5.24 -24.25 4.34
C MET A 164 -5.12 -23.30 3.14
N ARG A 165 -5.75 -22.14 3.26
CA ARG A 165 -5.68 -21.10 2.22
C ARG A 165 -4.50 -20.18 2.49
N ARG A 166 -3.49 -20.24 1.65
CA ARG A 166 -2.30 -19.37 1.73
C ARG A 166 -2.40 -18.26 0.70
N GLY A 167 -1.94 -17.07 1.08
CA GLY A 167 -1.84 -15.93 0.16
C GLY A 167 -0.85 -16.20 -0.99
N ARG A 168 -1.14 -15.64 -2.16
CA ARG A 168 -0.33 -15.74 -3.37
C ARG A 168 -0.10 -14.35 -3.98
N LYS A 169 0.89 -14.24 -4.84
CA LYS A 169 1.23 -12.98 -5.54
C LYS A 169 0.85 -13.03 -7.01
N ASP A 170 -0.33 -13.54 -7.29
CA ASP A 170 -0.89 -13.66 -8.63
C ASP A 170 -2.42 -13.73 -8.57
N ALA A 171 -3.05 -13.87 -9.73
CA ALA A 171 -4.51 -13.94 -9.86
C ALA A 171 -5.14 -15.17 -9.19
N THR A 172 -4.35 -16.14 -8.72
CA THR A 172 -4.85 -17.32 -7.98
C THR A 172 -4.86 -17.12 -6.47
N ASP A 173 -4.56 -15.91 -5.97
CA ASP A 173 -4.72 -15.59 -4.55
C ASP A 173 -6.19 -15.78 -4.13
N PRO A 174 -6.47 -16.51 -3.04
CA PRO A 174 -7.84 -16.82 -2.63
C PRO A 174 -8.73 -15.58 -2.40
N THR A 175 -8.14 -14.42 -2.16
CA THR A 175 -8.90 -13.18 -1.93
C THR A 175 -9.46 -12.54 -3.21
N TYR A 176 -9.13 -13.07 -4.40
CA TYR A 176 -9.81 -12.71 -5.65
C TYR A 176 -11.14 -13.46 -5.85
N GLU A 177 -11.34 -14.59 -5.14
CA GLU A 177 -12.65 -15.25 -5.06
C GLU A 177 -13.56 -14.36 -4.21
N LYS A 178 -14.60 -13.78 -4.85
CA LYS A 178 -15.64 -13.04 -4.13
C LYS A 178 -16.70 -14.01 -3.65
N PHE A 179 -17.17 -13.84 -2.40
CA PHE A 179 -18.26 -14.64 -1.85
C PHE A 179 -19.57 -14.31 -2.55
#